data_fd3c3fc34c89ee17db248a844e5eae3f
#
_entry.id   fd3c3fc34c89ee17db248a844e5eae3f
#
_cell.length_a   1.000
_cell.length_b   1.000
_cell.length_c   1.000
_cell.angle_alpha   90.00
_cell.angle_beta   90.00
_cell.angle_gamma   90.00
#
_symmetry.space_group_name_H-M   'P 1'
#
loop_
_entity.id
_entity.type
_entity.pdbx_description
1 polymer ?
#
loop_
_entity_poly.entity_id
_entity_poly.type
_entity_poly.pdbx_seq_one_letter_code
_entity_poly.pdbx_strand_id
1 'polypeptide(L)'
;MEGKNNNSSTQADNTRVTEDNFDLVCDHAIYPTIGLVALNMGGPIGVYLFGTLNDRIGRRLSFFTCLATLITGGFLTAITNNFWTWASTRFVVGLTIPAIYQIPFIISLELVGPNYRSFVTVMTCTFYTIGLCMLAGVTYLIRGWRMLAITTSAPFLIYFFYWWFLPESPRWLLAKGRLSEANDILETLARVNGKELPASFTQKLRQRMTMSRSKSEEERLRTGPGVLSLFKTPNMRLKTCLITLNWFANNMVYVGLSYYGPALGNEEHLSFLFSSLAEIPSYIACWVVMDRWGRRWPLCLCMVVAGVSCIATVLLSPDAVMETLVLFLVSKSAISASFLIIYPFAGELYPTQLRGVAIGFSAYISGLGLIIIPFVTYLGKENLVLPLVILGVVSVIGGVSGLRLPETLHYRLPQTIEEGELFGKDWTCADCIRCVPTKPSSVATSYEDLSTRETVEMREVPKVPFSSSILEEQQWSSTTSVRRLVRQSSVMDTQRNSDGTMKMTYWF
;
A
#
# COMPACT_ATOMS: atom_id res chain seq x y z
N MET A 1 -26.86 36.60 40.43
CA MET A 1 -26.85 35.17 40.06
C MET A 1 -26.56 35.07 38.56
N GLU A 2 -25.36 35.44 38.21
CA GLU A 2 -24.79 35.34 36.84
C GLU A 2 -23.48 34.60 36.99
N GLY A 3 -23.37 33.43 36.38
CA GLY A 3 -22.13 32.71 36.45
C GLY A 3 -22.28 31.24 36.11
N LYS A 4 -22.77 30.96 34.91
CA LYS A 4 -22.60 29.64 34.24
C LYS A 4 -23.04 29.80 32.80
N ASN A 5 -22.12 29.94 31.89
CA ASN A 5 -22.20 29.47 30.48
C ASN A 5 -21.06 30.08 29.65
N ASN A 6 -19.80 29.74 29.99
CA ASN A 6 -18.66 30.13 29.13
C ASN A 6 -17.83 28.95 28.61
N ASN A 7 -18.26 27.72 28.83
CA ASN A 7 -17.48 26.55 28.38
C ASN A 7 -18.07 25.76 27.17
N SER A 8 -19.22 26.18 26.65
CA SER A 8 -19.81 25.52 25.46
C SER A 8 -19.51 26.25 24.12
N SER A 9 -18.85 27.40 24.16
CA SER A 9 -18.59 28.21 22.98
C SER A 9 -17.30 27.88 22.21
N THR A 10 -16.40 27.11 22.79
CA THR A 10 -15.08 26.84 22.18
C THR A 10 -15.05 25.66 21.21
N GLN A 11 -16.04 24.78 21.24
CA GLN A 11 -16.09 23.57 20.42
C GLN A 11 -16.67 23.79 19.03
N ALA A 12 -17.44 24.85 18.85
CA ALA A 12 -18.07 25.22 17.58
C ALA A 12 -17.19 26.13 16.70
N ASP A 13 -16.00 26.53 17.17
CA ASP A 13 -15.29 27.66 16.55
C ASP A 13 -14.51 27.32 15.27
N ASN A 14 -14.02 26.10 15.10
CA ASN A 14 -13.16 25.79 13.94
C ASN A 14 -13.91 25.47 12.64
N THR A 15 -15.05 24.82 12.71
CA THR A 15 -15.98 24.71 11.59
C THR A 15 -16.70 26.02 11.32
N ARG A 16 -17.07 26.75 12.36
CA ARG A 16 -17.67 28.09 12.28
C ARG A 16 -16.76 29.11 11.61
N VAL A 17 -15.45 29.12 11.84
CA VAL A 17 -14.54 30.09 11.22
C VAL A 17 -14.49 29.97 9.69
N THR A 18 -14.66 28.79 9.12
CA THR A 18 -14.79 28.63 7.66
C THR A 18 -16.22 28.92 7.21
N GLU A 19 -17.21 28.56 8.01
CA GLU A 19 -18.62 28.83 7.76
C GLU A 19 -18.90 30.32 7.83
N ASP A 20 -18.38 31.05 8.81
CA ASP A 20 -18.55 32.52 8.97
C ASP A 20 -17.85 33.33 7.87
N ASN A 21 -16.70 32.84 7.33
CA ASN A 21 -15.99 33.59 6.26
C ASN A 21 -16.67 33.46 4.88
N PHE A 22 -17.50 32.45 4.64
CA PHE A 22 -18.19 32.24 3.37
C PHE A 22 -19.70 32.23 3.50
N ASP A 23 -20.27 32.64 4.65
CA ASP A 23 -21.71 32.61 4.96
C ASP A 23 -22.36 31.23 4.67
N LEU A 24 -21.68 30.13 5.05
CA LEU A 24 -22.10 28.76 4.78
C LEU A 24 -23.12 28.24 5.80
N VAL A 25 -24.20 29.00 6.03
CA VAL A 25 -25.28 28.67 6.95
C VAL A 25 -26.58 28.44 6.20
N CYS A 26 -27.54 27.76 6.82
CA CYS A 26 -28.85 27.47 6.28
C CYS A 26 -28.82 26.77 4.92
N ASP A 27 -29.22 27.44 3.85
CA ASP A 27 -29.30 26.88 2.49
C ASP A 27 -27.92 26.45 1.93
N HIS A 28 -26.82 26.98 2.49
CA HIS A 28 -25.46 26.69 2.07
C HIS A 28 -24.74 25.67 2.98
N ALA A 29 -25.44 25.04 3.94
CA ALA A 29 -24.86 24.09 4.90
C ALA A 29 -24.22 22.84 4.26
N ILE A 30 -24.53 22.56 2.99
CA ILE A 30 -23.92 21.43 2.23
C ILE A 30 -22.60 21.82 1.56
N TYR A 31 -22.23 23.08 1.47
CA TYR A 31 -21.05 23.56 0.75
C TYR A 31 -19.72 23.01 1.31
N PRO A 32 -19.48 22.90 2.63
CA PRO A 32 -18.31 22.24 3.16
C PRO A 32 -18.15 20.81 2.67
N THR A 33 -19.27 20.07 2.56
CA THR A 33 -19.32 18.72 2.00
C THR A 33 -18.92 18.72 0.53
N ILE A 34 -19.41 19.69 -0.27
CA ILE A 34 -19.03 19.85 -1.68
C ILE A 34 -17.52 20.12 -1.82
N GLY A 35 -16.94 20.95 -0.94
CA GLY A 35 -15.50 21.19 -0.92
C GLY A 35 -14.67 19.93 -0.64
N LEU A 36 -15.16 19.09 0.27
CA LEU A 36 -14.54 17.79 0.56
C LEU A 36 -14.71 16.79 -0.58
N VAL A 37 -15.85 16.81 -1.26
CA VAL A 37 -16.09 16.04 -2.50
C VAL A 37 -15.13 16.49 -3.60
N ALA A 38 -14.91 17.79 -3.78
CA ALA A 38 -13.95 18.33 -4.76
C ALA A 38 -12.53 17.82 -4.49
N LEU A 39 -12.09 17.82 -3.22
CA LEU A 39 -10.82 17.25 -2.80
C LEU A 39 -10.71 15.76 -3.16
N ASN A 40 -11.72 14.98 -2.82
CA ASN A 40 -11.73 13.54 -3.05
C ASN A 40 -11.87 13.16 -4.53
N MET A 41 -12.57 13.95 -5.34
CA MET A 41 -12.63 13.75 -6.81
C MET A 41 -11.27 13.92 -7.47
N GLY A 42 -10.41 14.77 -6.93
CA GLY A 42 -9.03 14.91 -7.39
C GLY A 42 -8.25 13.60 -7.32
N GLY A 43 -8.48 12.77 -6.30
CA GLY A 43 -7.71 11.55 -6.02
C GLY A 43 -7.63 10.57 -7.20
N PRO A 44 -8.73 10.01 -7.70
CA PRO A 44 -8.72 9.08 -8.85
C PRO A 44 -8.09 9.68 -10.11
N ILE A 45 -8.38 10.94 -10.41
CA ILE A 45 -7.80 11.64 -11.55
C ILE A 45 -6.29 11.81 -11.35
N GLY A 46 -5.87 12.15 -10.14
CA GLY A 46 -4.47 12.32 -9.75
C GLY A 46 -3.66 11.02 -9.84
N VAL A 47 -4.22 9.90 -9.41
CA VAL A 47 -3.59 8.56 -9.54
C VAL A 47 -3.30 8.25 -11.01
N TYR A 48 -4.24 8.51 -11.90
CA TYR A 48 -4.03 8.30 -13.34
C TYR A 48 -2.98 9.26 -13.91
N LEU A 49 -3.11 10.56 -13.61
CA LEU A 49 -2.22 11.62 -14.12
C LEU A 49 -0.78 11.40 -13.65
N PHE A 50 -0.56 11.34 -12.33
CA PHE A 50 0.77 11.17 -11.75
C PHE A 50 1.31 9.76 -11.92
N GLY A 51 0.46 8.73 -12.03
CA GLY A 51 0.86 7.38 -12.38
C GLY A 51 1.47 7.32 -13.78
N THR A 52 0.79 7.90 -14.78
CA THR A 52 1.32 7.97 -16.16
C THR A 52 2.56 8.85 -16.26
N LEU A 53 2.59 9.95 -15.51
CA LEU A 53 3.76 10.83 -15.44
C LEU A 53 4.96 10.09 -14.84
N ASN A 54 4.76 9.38 -13.76
CA ASN A 54 5.75 8.57 -13.06
C ASN A 54 6.41 7.52 -13.97
N ASP A 55 5.65 6.91 -14.88
CA ASP A 55 6.17 5.94 -15.84
C ASP A 55 6.85 6.60 -17.05
N ARG A 56 6.45 7.82 -17.42
CA ARG A 56 7.01 8.53 -18.58
C ARG A 56 8.32 9.24 -18.27
N ILE A 57 8.34 10.09 -17.24
CA ILE A 57 9.46 10.99 -16.91
C ILE A 57 10.37 10.50 -15.79
N GLY A 58 9.98 9.42 -15.09
CA GLY A 58 10.73 8.87 -13.97
C GLY A 58 10.12 9.21 -12.61
N ARG A 59 10.57 8.46 -11.58
CA ARG A 59 10.00 8.56 -10.25
C ARG A 59 10.39 9.85 -9.54
N ARG A 60 11.67 10.21 -9.64
CA ARG A 60 12.23 11.41 -9.00
C ARG A 60 11.56 12.69 -9.51
N LEU A 61 11.56 12.90 -10.82
CA LEU A 61 10.99 14.12 -11.40
C LEU A 61 9.47 14.20 -11.17
N SER A 62 8.78 13.08 -11.27
CA SER A 62 7.33 12.99 -10.99
C SER A 62 7.00 13.34 -9.53
N PHE A 63 7.82 12.89 -8.57
CA PHE A 63 7.68 13.26 -7.16
C PHE A 63 7.77 14.77 -6.96
N PHE A 64 8.81 15.43 -7.50
CA PHE A 64 8.99 16.86 -7.32
C PHE A 64 7.94 17.70 -8.06
N THR A 65 7.43 17.22 -9.19
CA THR A 65 6.30 17.86 -9.90
C THR A 65 5.03 17.76 -9.05
N CYS A 66 4.77 16.60 -8.46
CA CYS A 66 3.64 16.39 -7.55
C CYS A 66 3.76 17.27 -6.31
N LEU A 67 4.95 17.35 -5.70
CA LEU A 67 5.27 18.20 -4.56
C LEU A 67 5.06 19.68 -4.87
N ALA A 68 5.53 20.17 -6.02
CA ALA A 68 5.33 21.55 -6.45
C ALA A 68 3.83 21.86 -6.61
N THR A 69 3.07 20.95 -7.21
CA THR A 69 1.62 21.11 -7.38
C THR A 69 0.90 21.15 -6.02
N LEU A 70 1.28 20.28 -5.09
CA LEU A 70 0.73 20.24 -3.73
C LEU A 70 0.96 21.57 -3.00
N ILE A 71 2.19 22.05 -2.98
CA ILE A 71 2.59 23.28 -2.28
C ILE A 71 1.87 24.50 -2.89
N THR A 72 1.89 24.60 -4.22
CA THR A 72 1.21 25.68 -4.93
C THR A 72 -0.29 25.67 -4.65
N GLY A 73 -0.95 24.49 -4.72
CA GLY A 73 -2.36 24.34 -4.38
C GLY A 73 -2.67 24.72 -2.93
N GLY A 74 -1.81 24.35 -1.99
CA GLY A 74 -1.94 24.69 -0.57
C GLY A 74 -1.84 26.19 -0.32
N PHE A 75 -0.85 26.88 -0.89
CA PHE A 75 -0.73 28.33 -0.78
C PHE A 75 -1.88 29.07 -1.47
N LEU A 76 -2.27 28.64 -2.67
CA LEU A 76 -3.42 29.23 -3.36
C LEU A 76 -4.69 29.07 -2.54
N THR A 77 -4.90 27.95 -1.86
CA THR A 77 -6.05 27.76 -0.96
C THR A 77 -6.11 28.84 0.14
N ALA A 78 -4.97 29.24 0.71
CA ALA A 78 -4.92 30.23 1.78
C ALA A 78 -5.30 31.66 1.30
N ILE A 79 -5.14 31.97 0.01
CA ILE A 79 -5.38 33.30 -0.57
C ILE A 79 -6.82 33.46 -1.06
N THR A 80 -7.58 32.37 -1.19
CA THR A 80 -8.94 32.41 -1.76
C THR A 80 -9.92 33.18 -0.90
N ASN A 81 -10.79 33.96 -1.55
CA ASN A 81 -11.86 34.75 -0.91
C ASN A 81 -13.27 34.30 -1.36
N ASN A 82 -13.37 33.35 -2.29
CA ASN A 82 -14.65 32.83 -2.79
C ASN A 82 -14.67 31.30 -2.64
N PHE A 83 -15.83 30.76 -2.24
CA PHE A 83 -16.03 29.33 -2.05
C PHE A 83 -15.66 28.50 -3.29
N TRP A 84 -16.11 28.90 -4.48
CA TRP A 84 -15.83 28.12 -5.71
C TRP A 84 -14.35 28.11 -6.08
N THR A 85 -13.64 29.24 -5.86
CA THR A 85 -12.19 29.27 -6.04
C THR A 85 -11.48 28.40 -5.00
N TRP A 86 -11.94 28.42 -3.76
CA TRP A 86 -11.44 27.53 -2.71
C TRP A 86 -11.67 26.05 -3.04
N ALA A 87 -12.87 25.66 -3.48
CA ALA A 87 -13.19 24.30 -3.90
C ALA A 87 -12.33 23.84 -5.09
N SER A 88 -12.05 24.74 -6.04
CA SER A 88 -11.16 24.46 -7.18
C SER A 88 -9.72 24.22 -6.73
N THR A 89 -9.20 24.99 -5.79
CA THR A 89 -7.86 24.75 -5.22
C THR A 89 -7.80 23.47 -4.41
N ARG A 90 -8.87 23.10 -3.68
CA ARG A 90 -9.00 21.81 -3.00
C ARG A 90 -8.97 20.64 -3.99
N PHE A 91 -9.61 20.77 -5.14
CA PHE A 91 -9.53 19.76 -6.21
C PHE A 91 -8.09 19.60 -6.71
N VAL A 92 -7.34 20.70 -6.95
CA VAL A 92 -5.92 20.64 -7.34
C VAL A 92 -5.06 19.96 -6.29
N VAL A 93 -5.25 20.27 -5.00
CA VAL A 93 -4.60 19.56 -3.90
C VAL A 93 -4.98 18.08 -3.91
N GLY A 94 -6.25 17.77 -4.12
CA GLY A 94 -6.78 16.41 -4.21
C GLY A 94 -6.10 15.55 -5.28
N LEU A 95 -5.71 16.14 -6.43
CA LEU A 95 -4.94 15.45 -7.46
C LEU A 95 -3.61 14.89 -6.95
N THR A 96 -3.02 15.53 -5.96
CA THR A 96 -1.68 15.19 -5.49
C THR A 96 -1.66 14.24 -4.30
N ILE A 97 -2.74 14.17 -3.50
CA ILE A 97 -2.78 13.43 -2.23
C ILE A 97 -2.38 11.95 -2.37
N PRO A 98 -2.95 11.15 -3.29
CA PRO A 98 -2.51 9.76 -3.43
C PRO A 98 -1.09 9.64 -3.96
N ALA A 99 -0.72 10.50 -4.92
CA ALA A 99 0.54 10.42 -5.62
C ALA A 99 1.74 10.79 -4.74
N ILE A 100 1.60 11.81 -3.90
CA ILE A 100 2.67 12.28 -3.01
C ILE A 100 3.08 11.21 -1.98
N TYR A 101 2.17 10.33 -1.61
CA TYR A 101 2.45 9.16 -0.76
C TYR A 101 2.99 7.98 -1.58
N GLN A 102 2.36 7.68 -2.72
CA GLN A 102 2.67 6.50 -3.54
C GLN A 102 4.05 6.56 -4.19
N ILE A 103 4.47 7.72 -4.71
CA ILE A 103 5.72 7.81 -5.48
C ILE A 103 6.95 7.51 -4.60
N PRO A 104 7.15 8.13 -3.42
CA PRO A 104 8.25 7.78 -2.52
C PRO A 104 8.20 6.33 -2.04
N PHE A 105 7.01 5.80 -1.79
CA PHE A 105 6.82 4.41 -1.42
C PHE A 105 7.31 3.45 -2.53
N ILE A 106 6.96 3.73 -3.79
CA ILE A 106 7.43 2.96 -4.95
C ILE A 106 8.95 3.04 -5.08
N ILE A 107 9.55 4.24 -4.97
CA ILE A 107 11.02 4.41 -5.02
C ILE A 107 11.67 3.55 -3.93
N SER A 108 11.16 3.60 -2.71
CA SER A 108 11.70 2.83 -1.58
C SER A 108 11.63 1.32 -1.83
N LEU A 109 10.51 0.81 -2.38
CA LEU A 109 10.35 -0.60 -2.72
C LEU A 109 11.22 -1.05 -3.90
N GLU A 110 11.56 -0.14 -4.81
CA GLU A 110 12.43 -0.41 -5.96
C GLU A 110 13.93 -0.39 -5.59
N LEU A 111 14.29 0.28 -4.50
CA LEU A 111 15.66 0.36 -3.99
C LEU A 111 16.01 -0.79 -3.03
N VAL A 112 15.02 -1.38 -2.35
CA VAL A 112 15.25 -2.45 -1.37
C VAL A 112 15.02 -3.85 -1.94
N GLY A 113 15.73 -4.84 -1.36
CA GLY A 113 15.55 -6.25 -1.70
C GLY A 113 14.22 -6.82 -1.19
N PRO A 114 13.80 -8.00 -1.70
CA PRO A 114 12.51 -8.62 -1.36
C PRO A 114 12.28 -8.81 0.14
N ASN A 115 13.33 -9.16 0.88
CA ASN A 115 13.27 -9.44 2.32
C ASN A 115 12.98 -8.20 3.19
N TYR A 116 13.26 -7.01 2.68
CA TYR A 116 13.04 -5.75 3.40
C TYR A 116 11.77 -5.01 2.98
N ARG A 117 11.02 -5.51 2.00
CA ARG A 117 9.80 -4.85 1.50
C ARG A 117 8.72 -4.71 2.56
N SER A 118 8.49 -5.78 3.34
CA SER A 118 7.52 -5.74 4.44
C SER A 118 7.92 -4.72 5.49
N PHE A 119 9.22 -4.66 5.85
CA PHE A 119 9.75 -3.67 6.77
C PHE A 119 9.54 -2.23 6.26
N VAL A 120 9.87 -1.95 4.99
CA VAL A 120 9.67 -0.63 4.37
C VAL A 120 8.19 -0.25 4.37
N THR A 121 7.29 -1.20 4.08
CA THR A 121 5.85 -0.94 4.10
C THR A 121 5.38 -0.54 5.50
N VAL A 122 5.77 -1.29 6.53
CA VAL A 122 5.41 -0.98 7.94
C VAL A 122 5.99 0.37 8.36
N MET A 123 7.26 0.64 8.03
CA MET A 123 7.89 1.94 8.33
C MET A 123 7.17 3.10 7.65
N THR A 124 6.80 2.95 6.38
CA THR A 124 6.07 4.00 5.65
C THR A 124 4.71 4.30 6.30
N CYS A 125 3.96 3.26 6.68
CA CYS A 125 2.69 3.44 7.40
C CYS A 125 2.90 4.07 8.78
N THR A 126 3.94 3.67 9.51
CA THR A 126 4.25 4.25 10.83
C THR A 126 4.59 5.74 10.72
N PHE A 127 5.43 6.14 9.76
CA PHE A 127 5.74 7.56 9.53
C PHE A 127 4.52 8.36 9.06
N TYR A 128 3.63 7.76 8.26
CA TYR A 128 2.36 8.38 7.90
C TYR A 128 1.53 8.67 9.15
N THR A 129 1.41 7.72 10.06
CA THR A 129 0.67 7.88 11.32
C THR A 129 1.31 8.91 12.25
N ILE A 130 2.66 8.94 12.33
CA ILE A 130 3.36 10.01 13.08
C ILE A 130 2.99 11.38 12.49
N GLY A 131 2.90 11.48 11.15
CA GLY A 131 2.44 12.70 10.48
C GLY A 131 1.01 13.11 10.88
N LEU A 132 0.09 12.15 11.02
CA LEU A 132 -1.26 12.40 11.52
C LEU A 132 -1.25 12.91 12.97
N CYS A 133 -0.42 12.32 13.83
CA CYS A 133 -0.26 12.79 15.21
C CYS A 133 0.31 14.23 15.27
N MET A 134 1.29 14.53 14.40
CA MET A 134 1.81 15.91 14.28
C MET A 134 0.73 16.88 13.79
N LEU A 135 -0.11 16.44 12.83
CA LEU A 135 -1.23 17.25 12.33
C LEU A 135 -2.22 17.57 13.44
N ALA A 136 -2.54 16.60 14.32
CA ALA A 136 -3.38 16.86 15.49
C ALA A 136 -2.82 17.99 16.38
N GLY A 137 -1.51 18.00 16.61
CA GLY A 137 -0.85 19.07 17.36
C GLY A 137 -0.88 20.43 16.65
N VAL A 138 -0.65 20.42 15.33
CA VAL A 138 -0.70 21.65 14.52
C VAL A 138 -2.11 22.26 14.51
N THR A 139 -3.15 21.43 14.33
CA THR A 139 -4.55 21.89 14.33
C THR A 139 -5.00 22.39 15.69
N TYR A 140 -4.47 21.83 16.78
CA TYR A 140 -4.72 22.34 18.14
C TYR A 140 -4.13 23.74 18.36
N LEU A 141 -2.92 23.99 17.85
CA LEU A 141 -2.21 25.27 18.01
C LEU A 141 -2.72 26.36 17.06
N ILE A 142 -3.10 25.99 15.83
CA ILE A 142 -3.47 26.93 14.76
C ILE A 142 -4.93 26.73 14.40
N ARG A 143 -5.79 27.62 14.86
CA ARG A 143 -7.23 27.55 14.66
C ARG A 143 -7.71 28.20 13.36
N GLY A 144 -6.97 29.19 12.84
CA GLY A 144 -7.34 29.87 11.60
C GLY A 144 -7.04 29.01 10.35
N TRP A 145 -8.05 28.68 9.55
CA TRP A 145 -7.91 27.80 8.39
C TRP A 145 -6.91 28.30 7.33
N ARG A 146 -6.77 29.61 7.13
CA ARG A 146 -5.76 30.20 6.22
C ARG A 146 -4.34 29.95 6.72
N MET A 147 -4.10 30.22 8.01
CA MET A 147 -2.81 29.96 8.64
C MET A 147 -2.51 28.47 8.68
N LEU A 148 -3.52 27.63 8.91
CA LEU A 148 -3.39 26.18 8.87
C LEU A 148 -2.96 25.71 7.46
N ALA A 149 -3.57 26.21 6.39
CA ALA A 149 -3.20 25.89 5.02
C ALA A 149 -1.75 26.27 4.69
N ILE A 150 -1.27 27.43 5.18
CA ILE A 150 0.12 27.86 5.02
C ILE A 150 1.05 26.96 5.85
N THR A 151 0.76 26.74 7.12
CA THR A 151 1.61 25.98 8.04
C THR A 151 1.73 24.51 7.64
N THR A 152 0.68 23.93 7.08
CA THR A 152 0.73 22.56 6.56
C THR A 152 1.42 22.45 5.21
N SER A 153 1.53 23.53 4.42
CA SER A 153 2.17 23.53 3.10
C SER A 153 3.63 23.98 3.13
N ALA A 154 3.98 24.96 3.97
CA ALA A 154 5.31 25.56 4.00
C ALA A 154 6.46 24.57 4.34
N PRO A 155 6.33 23.62 5.29
CA PRO A 155 7.41 22.68 5.60
C PRO A 155 7.80 21.81 4.42
N PHE A 156 6.88 21.58 3.49
CA PHE A 156 7.17 20.77 2.30
C PHE A 156 8.16 21.43 1.34
N LEU A 157 8.40 22.74 1.45
CA LEU A 157 9.46 23.41 0.69
C LEU A 157 10.84 22.84 1.02
N ILE A 158 11.07 22.38 2.25
CA ILE A 158 12.33 21.76 2.67
C ILE A 158 12.61 20.49 1.86
N TYR A 159 11.57 19.77 1.42
CA TYR A 159 11.77 18.55 0.63
C TYR A 159 12.39 18.79 -0.75
N PHE A 160 12.41 20.04 -1.28
CA PHE A 160 13.14 20.34 -2.50
C PHE A 160 14.67 20.18 -2.34
N PHE A 161 15.21 20.29 -1.12
CA PHE A 161 16.62 20.00 -0.86
C PHE A 161 16.96 18.53 -1.10
N TYR A 162 15.98 17.61 -0.99
CA TYR A 162 16.18 16.19 -1.33
C TYR A 162 16.37 15.95 -2.83
N TRP A 163 16.21 16.97 -3.69
CA TRP A 163 16.49 16.86 -5.11
C TRP A 163 17.91 16.34 -5.39
N TRP A 164 18.88 16.75 -4.61
CA TRP A 164 20.28 16.33 -4.80
C TRP A 164 20.58 14.94 -4.24
N PHE A 165 19.83 14.48 -3.28
CA PHE A 165 20.06 13.22 -2.59
C PHE A 165 19.20 12.05 -3.08
N LEU A 166 18.00 12.32 -3.59
CA LEU A 166 17.07 11.29 -4.02
C LEU A 166 17.54 10.70 -5.37
N PRO A 167 17.97 9.40 -5.42
CA PRO A 167 18.32 8.75 -6.67
C PRO A 167 17.06 8.44 -7.49
N GLU A 168 17.23 8.28 -8.81
CA GLU A 168 16.18 7.73 -9.65
C GLU A 168 16.06 6.21 -9.44
N SER A 169 14.93 5.62 -9.78
CA SER A 169 14.72 4.19 -9.66
C SER A 169 15.61 3.42 -10.65
N PRO A 170 16.48 2.49 -10.18
CA PRO A 170 17.26 1.64 -11.05
C PRO A 170 16.39 0.78 -11.99
N ARG A 171 15.24 0.33 -11.51
CA ARG A 171 14.30 -0.48 -12.30
C ARG A 171 13.70 0.31 -13.46
N TRP A 172 13.34 1.56 -13.21
CA TRP A 172 12.81 2.44 -14.24
C TRP A 172 13.89 2.77 -15.30
N LEU A 173 15.11 3.09 -14.86
CA LEU A 173 16.23 3.34 -15.75
C LEU A 173 16.52 2.14 -16.66
N LEU A 174 16.51 0.93 -16.09
CA LEU A 174 16.63 -0.30 -16.84
C LEU A 174 15.49 -0.48 -17.85
N ALA A 175 14.26 -0.26 -17.44
CA ALA A 175 13.10 -0.35 -18.34
C ALA A 175 13.15 0.66 -19.50
N LYS A 176 13.78 1.83 -19.28
CA LYS A 176 14.02 2.84 -20.32
C LYS A 176 15.30 2.60 -21.14
N GLY A 177 16.11 1.60 -20.79
CA GLY A 177 17.36 1.28 -21.49
C GLY A 177 18.55 2.18 -21.09
N ARG A 178 18.42 3.01 -20.05
CA ARG A 178 19.47 3.89 -19.51
C ARG A 178 20.43 3.11 -18.60
N LEU A 179 21.21 2.18 -19.21
CA LEU A 179 22.03 1.20 -18.49
C LEU A 179 23.17 1.82 -17.68
N SER A 180 23.82 2.88 -18.19
CA SER A 180 24.93 3.54 -17.49
C SER A 180 24.47 4.11 -16.14
N GLU A 181 23.41 4.89 -16.14
CA GLU A 181 22.88 5.53 -14.94
C GLU A 181 22.35 4.51 -13.94
N ALA A 182 21.70 3.44 -14.42
CA ALA A 182 21.26 2.36 -13.57
C ALA A 182 22.44 1.65 -12.89
N ASN A 183 23.54 1.43 -13.63
CA ASN A 183 24.74 0.82 -13.09
C ASN A 183 25.40 1.69 -12.01
N ASP A 184 25.49 3.00 -12.21
CA ASP A 184 26.09 3.95 -11.27
C ASP A 184 25.33 3.95 -9.94
N ILE A 185 23.98 3.91 -10.00
CA ILE A 185 23.14 3.82 -8.79
C ILE A 185 23.34 2.47 -8.10
N LEU A 186 23.35 1.36 -8.85
CA LEU A 186 23.53 0.02 -8.29
C LEU A 186 24.92 -0.15 -7.68
N GLU A 187 25.96 0.42 -8.27
CA GLU A 187 27.31 0.45 -7.73
C GLU A 187 27.38 1.26 -6.43
N THR A 188 26.73 2.42 -6.42
CA THR A 188 26.63 3.25 -5.20
C THR A 188 25.90 2.49 -4.09
N LEU A 189 24.79 1.80 -4.39
CA LEU A 189 24.07 0.97 -3.43
C LEU A 189 24.91 -0.19 -2.92
N ALA A 190 25.70 -0.85 -3.80
CA ALA A 190 26.61 -1.92 -3.40
C ALA A 190 27.70 -1.39 -2.45
N ARG A 191 28.30 -0.24 -2.79
CA ARG A 191 29.32 0.42 -1.97
C ARG A 191 28.81 0.80 -0.57
N VAL A 192 27.60 1.38 -0.50
CA VAL A 192 26.96 1.72 0.79
C VAL A 192 26.70 0.46 1.64
N ASN A 193 26.37 -0.67 1.00
CA ASN A 193 26.17 -1.95 1.67
C ASN A 193 27.49 -2.73 1.92
N GLY A 194 28.67 -2.12 1.69
CA GLY A 194 29.97 -2.76 1.89
C GLY A 194 30.26 -3.92 0.93
N LYS A 195 29.64 -3.90 -0.28
CA LYS A 195 29.79 -4.94 -1.30
C LYS A 195 30.31 -4.33 -2.60
N GLU A 196 31.08 -5.11 -3.34
CA GLU A 196 31.54 -4.77 -4.69
C GLU A 196 30.75 -5.56 -5.74
N LEU A 197 30.37 -4.91 -6.83
CA LEU A 197 29.75 -5.59 -7.95
C LEU A 197 30.82 -6.32 -8.79
N PRO A 198 30.57 -7.57 -9.22
CA PRO A 198 31.50 -8.28 -10.11
C PRO A 198 31.73 -7.51 -11.41
N ALA A 199 32.94 -7.50 -11.95
CA ALA A 199 33.29 -6.82 -13.21
C ALA A 199 32.39 -7.26 -14.39
N SER A 200 31.89 -8.49 -14.37
CA SER A 200 30.96 -9.03 -15.38
C SER A 200 29.50 -8.61 -15.18
N PHE A 201 29.18 -7.86 -14.11
CA PHE A 201 27.78 -7.54 -13.73
C PHE A 201 27.08 -6.72 -14.82
N THR A 202 27.71 -5.65 -15.30
CA THR A 202 27.15 -4.77 -16.32
C THR A 202 26.88 -5.53 -17.63
N GLN A 203 27.78 -6.43 -18.03
CA GLN A 203 27.63 -7.26 -19.21
C GLN A 203 26.44 -8.24 -19.07
N LYS A 204 26.36 -8.93 -17.93
CA LYS A 204 25.24 -9.83 -17.62
C LYS A 204 23.91 -9.09 -17.53
N LEU A 205 23.91 -7.90 -16.97
CA LEU A 205 22.74 -7.03 -16.90
C LEU A 205 22.24 -6.65 -18.30
N ARG A 206 23.16 -6.24 -19.16
CA ARG A 206 22.86 -5.91 -20.57
C ARG A 206 22.27 -7.12 -21.33
N GLN A 207 22.88 -8.28 -21.18
CA GLN A 207 22.41 -9.52 -21.83
C GLN A 207 21.00 -9.92 -21.35
N ARG A 208 20.72 -9.84 -20.04
CA ARG A 208 19.38 -10.11 -19.48
C ARG A 208 18.33 -9.11 -19.99
N MET A 209 18.69 -7.83 -20.07
CA MET A 209 17.80 -6.80 -20.59
C MET A 209 17.42 -7.06 -22.04
N THR A 210 18.38 -7.44 -22.89
CA THR A 210 18.13 -7.76 -24.29
C THR A 210 17.18 -8.97 -24.41
N MET A 211 17.42 -10.03 -23.64
CA MET A 211 16.56 -11.20 -23.61
C MET A 211 15.15 -10.91 -23.05
N SER A 212 15.06 -10.12 -21.98
CA SER A 212 13.79 -9.74 -21.38
C SER A 212 12.98 -8.84 -22.32
N ARG A 213 13.63 -7.95 -23.04
CA ARG A 213 12.98 -7.05 -24.03
C ARG A 213 12.41 -7.85 -25.18
N SER A 214 13.17 -8.79 -25.73
CA SER A 214 12.72 -9.70 -26.81
C SER A 214 11.49 -10.51 -26.36
N LYS A 215 11.54 -11.14 -25.19
CA LYS A 215 10.40 -11.88 -24.63
C LYS A 215 9.18 -10.98 -24.36
N SER A 216 9.39 -9.79 -23.82
CA SER A 216 8.30 -8.84 -23.52
C SER A 216 7.67 -8.27 -24.80
N GLU A 217 8.42 -8.08 -25.88
CA GLU A 217 7.88 -7.65 -27.17
C GLU A 217 7.06 -8.76 -27.84
N GLU A 218 7.56 -10.00 -27.81
CA GLU A 218 6.84 -11.17 -28.31
C GLU A 218 5.55 -11.44 -27.54
N GLU A 219 5.58 -11.24 -26.23
CA GLU A 219 4.43 -11.40 -25.32
C GLU A 219 3.42 -10.24 -25.45
N ARG A 220 3.87 -9.00 -25.68
CA ARG A 220 3.01 -7.85 -26.00
C ARG A 220 2.28 -8.02 -27.34
N LEU A 221 2.91 -8.65 -28.31
CA LEU A 221 2.30 -8.96 -29.59
C LEU A 221 1.23 -10.06 -29.48
N ARG A 222 1.42 -11.02 -28.56
CA ARG A 222 0.45 -12.10 -28.31
C ARG A 222 -0.72 -11.70 -27.41
N THR A 223 -0.49 -10.83 -26.45
CA THR A 223 -1.50 -10.49 -25.43
C THR A 223 -1.38 -9.02 -25.13
N GLY A 224 -2.15 -8.17 -25.79
CA GLY A 224 -2.22 -6.76 -25.40
C GLY A 224 -2.64 -6.66 -23.91
N PRO A 225 -1.72 -6.32 -22.97
CA PRO A 225 -2.04 -6.34 -21.53
C PRO A 225 -2.84 -5.08 -21.19
N GLY A 226 -4.13 -5.14 -21.43
CA GLY A 226 -5.09 -4.12 -20.99
C GLY A 226 -5.87 -4.59 -19.78
N VAL A 227 -6.60 -3.66 -19.16
CA VAL A 227 -7.55 -3.96 -18.08
C VAL A 227 -8.53 -5.07 -18.47
N LEU A 228 -8.90 -5.17 -19.74
CA LEU A 228 -9.77 -6.23 -20.27
C LEU A 228 -9.22 -7.64 -20.08
N SER A 229 -7.90 -7.80 -20.02
CA SER A 229 -7.27 -9.11 -19.76
C SER A 229 -7.57 -9.66 -18.36
N LEU A 230 -7.89 -8.80 -17.38
CA LEU A 230 -8.31 -9.19 -16.04
C LEU A 230 -9.67 -9.90 -16.03
N PHE A 231 -10.52 -9.63 -17.01
CA PHE A 231 -11.88 -10.13 -17.10
C PHE A 231 -12.06 -11.23 -18.15
N LYS A 232 -10.99 -11.59 -18.87
CA LYS A 232 -11.02 -12.54 -19.97
C LYS A 232 -11.35 -13.96 -19.52
N THR A 233 -10.80 -14.38 -18.37
CA THR A 233 -10.99 -15.73 -17.84
C THR A 233 -11.86 -15.71 -16.57
N PRO A 234 -12.68 -16.76 -16.33
CA PRO A 234 -13.71 -16.72 -15.28
C PRO A 234 -13.13 -16.61 -13.86
N ASN A 235 -12.06 -17.35 -13.55
CA ASN A 235 -11.46 -17.30 -12.20
C ASN A 235 -10.72 -15.99 -11.94
N MET A 236 -9.97 -15.47 -12.93
CA MET A 236 -9.33 -14.15 -12.83
C MET A 236 -10.36 -13.05 -12.68
N ARG A 237 -11.49 -13.11 -13.44
CA ARG A 237 -12.61 -12.16 -13.30
C ARG A 237 -13.17 -12.17 -11.89
N LEU A 238 -13.44 -13.36 -11.33
CA LEU A 238 -13.95 -13.49 -9.96
C LEU A 238 -12.98 -12.91 -8.94
N LYS A 239 -11.68 -13.26 -9.02
CA LYS A 239 -10.63 -12.70 -8.15
C LYS A 239 -10.55 -11.18 -8.25
N THR A 240 -10.58 -10.66 -9.48
CA THR A 240 -10.54 -9.21 -9.71
C THR A 240 -11.73 -8.50 -9.09
N CYS A 241 -12.95 -9.02 -9.26
CA CYS A 241 -14.13 -8.44 -8.63
C CYS A 241 -14.06 -8.47 -7.10
N LEU A 242 -13.66 -9.60 -6.52
CA LEU A 242 -13.59 -9.76 -5.07
C LEU A 242 -12.49 -8.89 -4.44
N ILE A 243 -11.28 -8.87 -5.00
CA ILE A 243 -10.20 -8.06 -4.46
C ILE A 243 -10.47 -6.56 -4.65
N THR A 244 -11.09 -6.16 -5.77
CA THR A 244 -11.48 -4.77 -6.01
C THR A 244 -12.57 -4.33 -5.03
N LEU A 245 -13.53 -5.20 -4.71
CA LEU A 245 -14.53 -4.93 -3.67
C LEU A 245 -13.87 -4.77 -2.29
N ASN A 246 -12.88 -5.63 -1.95
CA ASN A 246 -12.11 -5.48 -0.72
C ASN A 246 -11.34 -4.15 -0.68
N TRP A 247 -10.70 -3.76 -1.78
CA TRP A 247 -10.02 -2.46 -1.89
C TRP A 247 -10.99 -1.29 -1.68
N PHE A 248 -12.15 -1.35 -2.34
CA PHE A 248 -13.20 -0.33 -2.23
C PHE A 248 -13.69 -0.21 -0.78
N ALA A 249 -14.08 -1.34 -0.16
CA ALA A 249 -14.59 -1.37 1.20
C ALA A 249 -13.52 -0.89 2.21
N ASN A 250 -12.28 -1.37 2.07
CA ASN A 250 -11.19 -1.03 2.97
C ASN A 250 -10.87 0.47 2.92
N ASN A 251 -10.74 1.04 1.71
CA ASN A 251 -10.44 2.45 1.53
C ASN A 251 -11.60 3.34 2.01
N MET A 252 -12.84 2.97 1.66
CA MET A 252 -14.04 3.70 2.09
C MET A 252 -14.16 3.73 3.62
N VAL A 253 -13.96 2.60 4.29
CA VAL A 253 -14.09 2.52 5.75
C VAL A 253 -12.92 3.24 6.45
N TYR A 254 -11.68 3.04 5.98
CA TYR A 254 -10.50 3.69 6.57
C TYR A 254 -10.60 5.22 6.52
N VAL A 255 -10.92 5.77 5.35
CA VAL A 255 -11.03 7.23 5.17
C VAL A 255 -12.31 7.76 5.82
N GLY A 256 -13.41 7.01 5.73
CA GLY A 256 -14.67 7.37 6.39
C GLY A 256 -14.53 7.51 7.90
N LEU A 257 -13.89 6.54 8.56
CA LEU A 257 -13.59 6.63 9.99
C LEU A 257 -12.59 7.75 10.30
N SER A 258 -11.63 8.02 9.41
CA SER A 258 -10.68 9.14 9.60
C SER A 258 -11.38 10.50 9.59
N TYR A 259 -12.38 10.68 8.71
CA TYR A 259 -13.15 11.93 8.64
C TYR A 259 -14.17 12.07 9.77
N TYR A 260 -14.71 10.95 10.23
CA TYR A 260 -15.76 10.95 11.23
C TYR A 260 -15.24 10.90 12.68
N GLY A 261 -14.02 10.37 12.88
CA GLY A 261 -13.41 10.19 14.19
C GLY A 261 -13.38 11.43 15.09
N PRO A 262 -13.01 12.62 14.57
CA PRO A 262 -13.02 13.84 15.37
C PRO A 262 -14.38 14.17 15.99
N ALA A 263 -15.49 13.84 15.31
CA ALA A 263 -16.85 14.13 15.76
C ALA A 263 -17.35 13.24 16.92
N LEU A 264 -16.64 12.15 17.26
CA LEU A 264 -17.10 11.17 18.24
C LEU A 264 -16.67 11.43 19.68
N GLY A 265 -15.69 12.29 19.92
CA GLY A 265 -15.18 12.59 21.26
C GLY A 265 -15.60 13.96 21.78
N ASN A 266 -15.40 14.18 23.07
CA ASN A 266 -15.64 15.48 23.69
C ASN A 266 -14.67 16.55 23.16
N GLU A 267 -13.45 16.15 22.78
CA GLU A 267 -12.40 16.99 22.24
C GLU A 267 -11.96 16.43 20.87
N GLU A 268 -12.27 17.13 19.79
CA GLU A 268 -12.00 16.68 18.41
C GLU A 268 -10.52 16.36 18.15
N HIS A 269 -9.62 17.19 18.66
CA HIS A 269 -8.17 17.02 18.48
C HIS A 269 -7.63 15.79 19.22
N LEU A 270 -8.13 15.52 20.43
CA LEU A 270 -7.75 14.35 21.21
C LEU A 270 -8.29 13.07 20.57
N SER A 271 -9.53 13.07 20.11
CA SER A 271 -10.15 11.93 19.42
C SER A 271 -9.37 11.58 18.15
N PHE A 272 -8.96 12.59 17.37
CA PHE A 272 -8.13 12.39 16.20
C PHE A 272 -6.72 11.87 16.56
N LEU A 273 -6.11 12.39 17.63
CA LEU A 273 -4.81 11.92 18.11
C LEU A 273 -4.86 10.47 18.58
N PHE A 274 -5.84 10.09 19.41
CA PHE A 274 -6.00 8.71 19.88
C PHE A 274 -6.30 7.76 18.73
N SER A 275 -7.14 8.16 17.78
CA SER A 275 -7.42 7.42 16.55
C SER A 275 -6.14 7.13 15.76
N SER A 276 -5.27 8.13 15.62
CA SER A 276 -3.99 7.96 14.93
C SER A 276 -3.02 7.08 15.72
N LEU A 277 -2.87 7.29 17.03
CA LEU A 277 -1.99 6.48 17.87
C LEU A 277 -2.39 5.00 17.91
N ALA A 278 -3.68 4.70 17.82
CA ALA A 278 -4.20 3.32 17.82
C ALA A 278 -3.78 2.53 16.55
N GLU A 279 -3.38 3.20 15.48
CA GLU A 279 -2.90 2.53 14.25
C GLU A 279 -1.52 1.89 14.43
N ILE A 280 -0.61 2.48 15.22
CA ILE A 280 0.79 2.02 15.34
C ILE A 280 0.88 0.59 15.90
N PRO A 281 0.24 0.25 17.06
CA PRO A 281 0.26 -1.11 17.57
C PRO A 281 -0.35 -2.12 16.60
N SER A 282 -1.38 -1.71 15.85
CA SER A 282 -2.04 -2.59 14.88
C SER A 282 -1.13 -2.97 13.71
N TYR A 283 -0.28 -2.06 13.23
CA TYR A 283 0.70 -2.34 12.19
C TYR A 283 1.77 -3.34 12.65
N ILE A 284 2.26 -3.20 13.88
CA ILE A 284 3.25 -4.11 14.45
C ILE A 284 2.64 -5.51 14.64
N ALA A 285 1.44 -5.59 15.20
CA ALA A 285 0.73 -6.84 15.37
C ALA A 285 0.44 -7.52 14.03
N CYS A 286 0.00 -6.75 13.04
CA CYS A 286 -0.29 -7.21 11.70
C CYS A 286 0.96 -7.79 11.01
N TRP A 287 2.12 -7.15 11.14
CA TRP A 287 3.37 -7.65 10.57
C TRP A 287 3.71 -9.06 11.09
N VAL A 288 3.59 -9.27 12.42
CA VAL A 288 3.86 -10.58 13.03
C VAL A 288 2.83 -11.64 12.60
N VAL A 289 1.56 -11.23 12.50
CA VAL A 289 0.44 -12.12 12.16
C VAL A 289 0.49 -12.56 10.70
N MET A 290 0.78 -11.64 9.76
CA MET A 290 0.85 -11.95 8.32
C MET A 290 1.86 -13.07 7.98
N ASP A 291 2.99 -13.10 8.68
CA ASP A 291 4.03 -14.08 8.39
C ASP A 291 3.72 -15.48 8.96
N ARG A 292 2.77 -15.57 9.91
CA ARG A 292 2.39 -16.83 10.57
C ARG A 292 1.06 -17.41 10.05
N TRP A 293 0.04 -16.56 9.88
CA TRP A 293 -1.35 -16.98 9.58
C TRP A 293 -1.74 -16.74 8.12
N GLY A 294 -0.86 -16.17 7.32
CA GLY A 294 -1.14 -15.84 5.92
C GLY A 294 -1.72 -14.44 5.75
N ARG A 295 -2.26 -14.18 4.56
CA ARG A 295 -2.77 -12.84 4.17
C ARG A 295 -4.30 -12.79 4.21
N ARG A 296 -4.95 -13.85 3.78
CA ARG A 296 -6.41 -13.90 3.64
C ARG A 296 -7.15 -13.75 4.98
N TRP A 297 -6.83 -14.63 5.93
CA TRP A 297 -7.53 -14.65 7.21
C TRP A 297 -7.36 -13.36 8.03
N PRO A 298 -6.14 -12.84 8.21
CA PRO A 298 -5.95 -11.58 8.90
C PRO A 298 -6.70 -10.42 8.23
N LEU A 299 -6.68 -10.32 6.88
CA LEU A 299 -7.43 -9.33 6.14
C LEU A 299 -8.93 -9.40 6.45
N CYS A 300 -9.52 -10.58 6.28
CA CYS A 300 -10.95 -10.77 6.48
C CYS A 300 -11.37 -10.56 7.93
N LEU A 301 -10.59 -11.08 8.88
CA LEU A 301 -10.85 -10.93 10.31
C LEU A 301 -10.80 -9.45 10.73
N CYS A 302 -9.77 -8.73 10.31
CA CYS A 302 -9.65 -7.30 10.62
C CYS A 302 -10.83 -6.50 10.05
N MET A 303 -11.25 -6.76 8.81
CA MET A 303 -12.40 -6.08 8.21
C MET A 303 -13.72 -6.42 8.93
N VAL A 304 -13.94 -7.69 9.31
CA VAL A 304 -15.14 -8.09 10.05
C VAL A 304 -15.13 -7.48 11.46
N VAL A 305 -14.01 -7.52 12.17
CA VAL A 305 -13.88 -6.88 13.51
C VAL A 305 -14.16 -5.38 13.40
N ALA A 306 -13.57 -4.69 12.41
CA ALA A 306 -13.84 -3.28 12.20
C ALA A 306 -15.33 -3.00 11.97
N GLY A 307 -15.96 -3.81 11.11
CA GLY A 307 -17.37 -3.64 10.80
C GLY A 307 -18.30 -3.93 11.96
N VAL A 308 -18.08 -5.03 12.69
CA VAL A 308 -18.86 -5.40 13.87
C VAL A 308 -18.72 -4.35 14.98
N SER A 309 -17.51 -3.85 15.23
CA SER A 309 -17.27 -2.77 16.20
C SER A 309 -18.03 -1.49 15.83
N CYS A 310 -18.08 -1.11 14.55
CA CYS A 310 -18.87 0.04 14.10
C CYS A 310 -20.37 -0.19 14.28
N ILE A 311 -20.90 -1.37 13.95
CA ILE A 311 -22.32 -1.68 14.09
C ILE A 311 -22.71 -1.77 15.58
N ALA A 312 -21.82 -2.29 16.43
CA ALA A 312 -22.07 -2.41 17.87
C ALA A 312 -22.31 -1.06 18.55
N THR A 313 -21.87 0.06 17.98
CA THR A 313 -22.17 1.40 18.51
C THR A 313 -23.66 1.72 18.53
N VAL A 314 -24.49 1.04 17.72
CA VAL A 314 -25.96 1.17 17.74
C VAL A 314 -26.56 0.69 19.05
N LEU A 315 -25.91 -0.28 19.71
CA LEU A 315 -26.38 -0.88 20.97
C LEU A 315 -26.07 -0.02 22.20
N LEU A 316 -25.27 1.03 22.01
CA LEU A 316 -24.90 1.94 23.09
C LEU A 316 -25.92 3.07 23.24
N SER A 317 -26.11 3.54 24.48
CA SER A 317 -26.90 4.74 24.71
C SER A 317 -26.19 5.99 24.17
N PRO A 318 -26.91 7.04 23.79
CA PRO A 318 -26.31 8.29 23.30
C PRO A 318 -25.34 8.95 24.29
N ASP A 319 -25.49 8.67 25.57
CA ASP A 319 -24.64 9.22 26.64
C ASP A 319 -23.33 8.44 26.85
N ALA A 320 -23.20 7.25 26.24
CA ALA A 320 -22.03 6.37 26.36
C ALA A 320 -20.88 6.78 25.43
N VAL A 321 -20.36 8.00 25.60
CA VAL A 321 -19.34 8.59 24.74
C VAL A 321 -18.02 7.81 24.78
N MET A 322 -17.58 7.37 25.98
CA MET A 322 -16.31 6.64 26.12
C MET A 322 -16.37 5.25 25.51
N GLU A 323 -17.46 4.53 25.65
CA GLU A 323 -17.67 3.21 25.08
C GLU A 323 -17.73 3.29 23.54
N THR A 324 -18.40 4.31 23.01
CA THR A 324 -18.43 4.59 21.58
C THR A 324 -17.03 4.88 21.04
N LEU A 325 -16.24 5.70 21.76
CA LEU A 325 -14.86 6.00 21.39
C LEU A 325 -13.98 4.74 21.38
N VAL A 326 -14.12 3.86 22.39
CA VAL A 326 -13.37 2.59 22.45
C VAL A 326 -13.70 1.69 21.27
N LEU A 327 -14.99 1.49 20.95
CA LEU A 327 -15.41 0.69 19.79
C LEU A 327 -14.90 1.31 18.48
N PHE A 328 -14.94 2.62 18.38
CA PHE A 328 -14.38 3.34 17.24
C PHE A 328 -12.86 3.11 17.11
N LEU A 329 -12.09 3.20 18.20
CA LEU A 329 -10.64 2.95 18.19
C LEU A 329 -10.30 1.50 17.79
N VAL A 330 -11.09 0.53 18.26
CA VAL A 330 -10.95 -0.88 17.83
C VAL A 330 -11.21 -1.02 16.34
N SER A 331 -12.28 -0.40 15.84
CA SER A 331 -12.60 -0.42 14.41
C SER A 331 -11.51 0.23 13.58
N LYS A 332 -11.02 1.40 14.01
CA LYS A 332 -9.94 2.13 13.31
C LYS A 332 -8.64 1.34 13.27
N SER A 333 -8.24 0.71 14.39
CA SER A 333 -7.05 -0.15 14.47
C SER A 333 -7.17 -1.37 13.54
N ALA A 334 -8.33 -2.01 13.54
CA ALA A 334 -8.57 -3.19 12.71
C ALA A 334 -8.55 -2.85 11.21
N ILE A 335 -9.23 -1.78 10.79
CA ILE A 335 -9.24 -1.39 9.38
C ILE A 335 -7.86 -0.93 8.90
N SER A 336 -7.08 -0.26 9.74
CA SER A 336 -5.70 0.14 9.44
C SER A 336 -4.79 -1.08 9.23
N ALA A 337 -4.94 -2.12 10.05
CA ALA A 337 -4.25 -3.40 9.88
C ALA A 337 -4.63 -4.06 8.54
N SER A 338 -5.92 -4.09 8.20
CA SER A 338 -6.37 -4.69 6.93
C SER A 338 -5.85 -3.90 5.71
N PHE A 339 -5.73 -2.59 5.82
CA PHE A 339 -5.15 -1.74 4.78
C PHE A 339 -3.67 -2.06 4.51
N LEU A 340 -2.92 -2.42 5.55
CA LEU A 340 -1.53 -2.89 5.40
C LEU A 340 -1.44 -4.23 4.65
N ILE A 341 -2.40 -5.15 4.91
CA ILE A 341 -2.37 -6.52 4.34
C ILE A 341 -2.80 -6.54 2.86
N ILE A 342 -3.73 -5.68 2.46
CA ILE A 342 -4.36 -5.78 1.13
C ILE A 342 -3.36 -5.54 -0.02
N TYR A 343 -2.32 -4.71 0.18
CA TYR A 343 -1.29 -4.44 -0.82
C TYR A 343 -0.45 -5.68 -1.16
N PRO A 344 0.22 -6.34 -0.20
CA PRO A 344 0.97 -7.55 -0.48
C PRO A 344 0.05 -8.67 -0.97
N PHE A 345 -1.15 -8.82 -0.41
CA PHE A 345 -2.10 -9.84 -0.83
C PHE A 345 -2.50 -9.70 -2.30
N ALA A 346 -2.89 -8.49 -2.74
CA ALA A 346 -3.17 -8.22 -4.15
C ALA A 346 -1.94 -8.47 -5.04
N GLY A 347 -0.75 -8.07 -4.57
CA GLY A 347 0.50 -8.29 -5.29
C GLY A 347 0.85 -9.77 -5.48
N GLU A 348 0.50 -10.64 -4.53
CA GLU A 348 0.75 -12.07 -4.57
C GLU A 348 -0.34 -12.84 -5.36
N LEU A 349 -1.57 -12.31 -5.37
CA LEU A 349 -2.73 -12.95 -6.01
C LEU A 349 -2.65 -12.94 -7.54
N TYR A 350 -2.09 -11.87 -8.11
CA TYR A 350 -2.04 -11.69 -9.56
C TYR A 350 -0.76 -12.17 -10.20
N PRO A 351 -0.83 -12.72 -11.44
CA PRO A 351 0.36 -13.06 -12.22
C PRO A 351 1.20 -11.80 -12.48
N THR A 352 2.52 -11.99 -12.55
CA THR A 352 3.49 -10.88 -12.69
C THR A 352 3.20 -9.95 -13.87
N GLN A 353 2.66 -10.50 -14.96
CA GLN A 353 2.31 -9.76 -16.18
C GLN A 353 1.17 -8.76 -15.98
N LEU A 354 0.17 -9.12 -15.16
CA LEU A 354 -1.04 -8.32 -14.94
C LEU A 354 -1.05 -7.59 -13.60
N ARG A 355 -0.10 -7.86 -12.71
CA ARG A 355 -0.06 -7.36 -11.33
C ARG A 355 -0.21 -5.84 -11.24
N GLY A 356 0.57 -5.11 -12.01
CA GLY A 356 0.52 -3.64 -11.99
C GLY A 356 -0.82 -3.09 -12.49
N VAL A 357 -1.35 -3.69 -13.56
CA VAL A 357 -2.65 -3.31 -14.13
C VAL A 357 -3.79 -3.62 -13.14
N ALA A 358 -3.73 -4.76 -12.49
CA ALA A 358 -4.76 -5.21 -11.55
C ALA A 358 -4.80 -4.35 -10.27
N ILE A 359 -3.63 -4.09 -9.67
CA ILE A 359 -3.53 -3.21 -8.50
C ILE A 359 -3.97 -1.78 -8.87
N GLY A 360 -3.52 -1.26 -10.01
CA GLY A 360 -3.92 0.06 -10.49
C GLY A 360 -5.42 0.17 -10.72
N PHE A 361 -6.04 -0.83 -11.33
CA PHE A 361 -7.49 -0.90 -11.53
C PHE A 361 -8.24 -0.92 -10.20
N SER A 362 -7.85 -1.77 -9.25
CA SER A 362 -8.49 -1.86 -7.94
C SER A 362 -8.33 -0.56 -7.14
N ALA A 363 -7.14 0.05 -7.17
CA ALA A 363 -6.88 1.33 -6.52
C ALA A 363 -7.72 2.47 -7.13
N TYR A 364 -7.89 2.47 -8.47
CA TYR A 364 -8.74 3.45 -9.16
C TYR A 364 -10.20 3.33 -8.75
N ILE A 365 -10.75 2.12 -8.79
CA ILE A 365 -12.15 1.87 -8.38
C ILE A 365 -12.36 2.20 -6.90
N SER A 366 -11.40 1.86 -6.03
CA SER A 366 -11.48 2.21 -4.61
C SER A 366 -11.45 3.72 -4.38
N GLY A 367 -10.72 4.46 -5.21
CA GLY A 367 -10.69 5.93 -5.19
C GLY A 367 -12.06 6.56 -5.49
N LEU A 368 -12.90 5.93 -6.32
CA LEU A 368 -14.28 6.39 -6.56
C LEU A 368 -15.13 6.32 -5.27
N GLY A 369 -14.84 5.36 -4.37
CA GLY A 369 -15.50 5.26 -3.08
C GLY A 369 -15.28 6.49 -2.18
N LEU A 370 -14.14 7.17 -2.32
CA LEU A 370 -13.84 8.38 -1.55
C LEU A 370 -14.80 9.53 -1.84
N ILE A 371 -15.40 9.57 -3.04
CA ILE A 371 -16.37 10.60 -3.42
C ILE A 371 -17.66 10.45 -2.62
N ILE A 372 -17.99 9.22 -2.20
CA ILE A 372 -19.21 8.91 -1.46
C ILE A 372 -19.08 9.28 0.03
N ILE A 373 -17.86 9.20 0.59
CA ILE A 373 -17.61 9.38 2.03
C ILE A 373 -18.12 10.71 2.58
N PRO A 374 -17.89 11.89 1.94
CA PRO A 374 -18.38 13.13 2.47
C PRO A 374 -19.91 13.17 2.63
N PHE A 375 -20.65 12.49 1.77
CA PHE A 375 -22.11 12.39 1.90
C PHE A 375 -22.50 11.46 3.05
N VAL A 376 -21.78 10.35 3.24
CA VAL A 376 -21.99 9.46 4.38
C VAL A 376 -21.72 10.18 5.69
N THR A 377 -20.63 10.94 5.77
CA THR A 377 -20.30 11.71 7.00
C THR A 377 -21.27 12.86 7.24
N TYR A 378 -21.83 13.46 6.18
CA TYR A 378 -22.87 14.48 6.28
C TYR A 378 -24.15 13.97 6.97
N LEU A 379 -24.53 12.71 6.73
CA LEU A 379 -25.66 12.07 7.42
C LEU A 379 -25.47 12.02 8.95
N GLY A 380 -24.22 12.07 9.42
CA GLY A 380 -23.89 12.14 10.85
C GLY A 380 -24.34 13.44 11.55
N LYS A 381 -24.67 14.50 10.78
CA LYS A 381 -25.24 15.74 11.35
C LYS A 381 -26.63 15.52 11.93
N GLU A 382 -27.41 14.61 11.32
CA GLU A 382 -28.76 14.28 11.79
C GLU A 382 -28.75 13.12 12.81
N ASN A 383 -27.95 12.11 12.55
CA ASN A 383 -27.83 10.94 13.40
C ASN A 383 -26.38 10.45 13.49
N LEU A 384 -25.78 10.60 14.67
CA LEU A 384 -24.38 10.30 14.94
C LEU A 384 -23.99 8.83 14.65
N VAL A 385 -24.93 7.91 14.74
CA VAL A 385 -24.67 6.46 14.58
C VAL A 385 -24.75 6.00 13.12
N LEU A 386 -25.53 6.69 12.29
CA LEU A 386 -25.82 6.26 10.93
C LEU A 386 -24.58 6.08 10.03
N PRO A 387 -23.60 7.01 10.02
CA PRO A 387 -22.35 6.80 9.27
C PRO A 387 -21.58 5.55 9.70
N LEU A 388 -21.53 5.29 11.01
CA LEU A 388 -20.81 4.13 11.54
C LEU A 388 -21.47 2.82 11.12
N VAL A 389 -22.81 2.77 11.07
CA VAL A 389 -23.55 1.59 10.58
C VAL A 389 -23.25 1.34 9.12
N ILE A 390 -23.32 2.38 8.27
CA ILE A 390 -23.06 2.25 6.83
C ILE A 390 -21.62 1.74 6.61
N LEU A 391 -20.64 2.37 7.24
CA LEU A 391 -19.23 1.96 7.13
C LEU A 391 -19.02 0.54 7.70
N GLY A 392 -19.70 0.20 8.80
CA GLY A 392 -19.66 -1.13 9.40
C GLY A 392 -20.19 -2.22 8.46
N VAL A 393 -21.34 -2.00 7.84
CA VAL A 393 -21.94 -2.96 6.89
C VAL A 393 -21.01 -3.14 5.67
N VAL A 394 -20.48 -2.05 5.11
CA VAL A 394 -19.51 -2.13 3.99
C VAL A 394 -18.27 -2.92 4.37
N SER A 395 -17.76 -2.72 5.58
CA SER A 395 -16.58 -3.45 6.09
C SER A 395 -16.85 -4.95 6.23
N VAL A 396 -18.00 -5.35 6.80
CA VAL A 396 -18.38 -6.77 6.92
C VAL A 396 -18.53 -7.41 5.54
N ILE A 397 -19.22 -6.76 4.61
CA ILE A 397 -19.39 -7.27 3.23
C ILE A 397 -18.02 -7.47 2.57
N GLY A 398 -17.11 -6.48 2.68
CA GLY A 398 -15.74 -6.59 2.20
C GLY A 398 -15.01 -7.78 2.82
N GLY A 399 -15.01 -7.90 4.15
CA GLY A 399 -14.34 -8.98 4.87
C GLY A 399 -14.86 -10.38 4.51
N VAL A 400 -16.18 -10.56 4.45
CA VAL A 400 -16.80 -11.84 4.07
C VAL A 400 -16.50 -12.19 2.61
N SER A 401 -16.54 -11.22 1.70
CA SER A 401 -16.22 -11.44 0.30
C SER A 401 -14.76 -11.92 0.09
N GLY A 402 -13.84 -11.44 0.94
CA GLY A 402 -12.43 -11.81 0.92
C GLY A 402 -12.17 -13.28 1.26
N LEU A 403 -13.05 -13.92 2.03
CA LEU A 403 -12.93 -15.35 2.38
C LEU A 403 -12.94 -16.28 1.15
N ARG A 404 -13.56 -15.85 0.04
CA ARG A 404 -13.58 -16.59 -1.21
C ARG A 404 -12.27 -16.53 -1.98
N LEU A 405 -11.35 -15.63 -1.64
CA LEU A 405 -10.04 -15.54 -2.26
C LEU A 405 -9.11 -16.68 -1.77
N PRO A 406 -8.22 -17.21 -2.62
CA PRO A 406 -7.24 -18.21 -2.19
C PRO A 406 -6.17 -17.59 -1.29
N GLU A 407 -5.63 -18.40 -0.35
CA GLU A 407 -4.47 -18.01 0.47
C GLU A 407 -3.21 -17.98 -0.39
N THR A 408 -2.34 -16.99 -0.15
CA THR A 408 -1.11 -16.81 -0.94
C THR A 408 0.17 -17.19 -0.20
N LEU A 409 0.12 -17.35 1.15
CA LEU A 409 1.28 -17.71 1.95
C LEU A 409 1.80 -19.11 1.57
N HIS A 410 3.10 -19.24 1.35
CA HIS A 410 3.82 -20.46 0.96
C HIS A 410 3.50 -20.99 -0.46
N TYR A 411 2.69 -20.28 -1.24
CA TYR A 411 2.46 -20.63 -2.64
C TYR A 411 3.44 -19.88 -3.55
N ARG A 412 3.81 -20.52 -4.65
CA ARG A 412 4.60 -19.88 -5.70
C ARG A 412 3.75 -18.79 -6.39
N LEU A 413 4.35 -17.64 -6.58
CA LEU A 413 3.68 -16.54 -7.29
C LEU A 413 3.44 -16.92 -8.75
N PRO A 414 2.21 -16.80 -9.27
CA PRO A 414 1.91 -17.10 -10.67
C PRO A 414 2.68 -16.16 -11.59
N GLN A 415 3.28 -16.73 -12.64
CA GLN A 415 4.07 -15.98 -13.60
C GLN A 415 3.26 -15.63 -14.85
N THR A 416 2.43 -16.59 -15.31
CA THR A 416 1.61 -16.46 -16.52
C THR A 416 0.12 -16.31 -16.19
N ILE A 417 -0.67 -15.89 -17.19
CA ILE A 417 -2.12 -15.71 -17.06
C ILE A 417 -2.79 -17.08 -16.81
N GLU A 418 -2.29 -18.12 -17.45
CA GLU A 418 -2.81 -19.49 -17.28
C GLU A 418 -2.56 -20.02 -15.86
N GLU A 419 -1.36 -19.81 -15.30
CA GLU A 419 -1.08 -20.14 -13.91
C GLU A 419 -1.96 -19.33 -12.96
N GLY A 420 -2.18 -18.05 -13.27
CA GLY A 420 -3.10 -17.19 -12.52
C GLY A 420 -4.55 -17.66 -12.56
N GLU A 421 -5.01 -18.21 -13.68
CA GLU A 421 -6.35 -18.79 -13.79
C GLU A 421 -6.48 -20.09 -13.01
N LEU A 422 -5.46 -20.96 -13.04
CA LEU A 422 -5.45 -22.22 -12.31
C LEU A 422 -5.30 -22.03 -10.80
N PHE A 423 -4.60 -20.99 -10.37
CA PHE A 423 -4.38 -20.71 -8.95
C PHE A 423 -5.71 -20.51 -8.21
N GLY A 424 -5.98 -21.38 -7.23
CA GLY A 424 -7.21 -21.33 -6.42
C GLY A 424 -8.49 -21.69 -7.19
N LYS A 425 -8.42 -22.38 -8.36
CA LYS A 425 -9.59 -22.85 -9.09
C LYS A 425 -10.35 -23.92 -8.30
N ASP A 426 -9.62 -24.79 -7.61
CA ASP A 426 -10.18 -25.88 -6.81
C ASP A 426 -10.56 -25.47 -5.38
N TRP A 427 -10.58 -24.16 -5.12
CA TRP A 427 -10.87 -23.61 -3.80
C TRP A 427 -12.36 -23.76 -3.46
N THR A 428 -12.65 -24.56 -2.43
CA THR A 428 -14.01 -24.91 -1.99
C THR A 428 -14.45 -24.08 -0.78
N CYS A 429 -15.75 -24.13 -0.44
CA CYS A 429 -16.26 -23.48 0.77
C CYS A 429 -15.64 -24.02 2.06
N ALA A 430 -15.22 -25.30 2.07
CA ALA A 430 -14.50 -25.90 3.21
C ALA A 430 -13.13 -25.22 3.43
N ASP A 431 -12.46 -24.82 2.36
CA ASP A 431 -11.18 -24.11 2.44
C ASP A 431 -11.34 -22.66 2.91
N CYS A 432 -12.55 -22.10 2.78
CA CYS A 432 -12.86 -20.78 3.32
C CYS A 432 -12.76 -20.74 4.85
N ILE A 433 -13.01 -21.84 5.54
CA ILE A 433 -13.02 -21.94 7.01
C ILE A 433 -11.63 -22.25 7.57
N ARG A 434 -10.70 -22.76 6.77
CA ARG A 434 -9.34 -23.09 7.22
C ARG A 434 -8.53 -21.84 7.53
N CYS A 435 -8.20 -21.65 8.81
CA CYS A 435 -7.43 -20.51 9.28
C CYS A 435 -5.91 -20.65 9.07
N VAL A 436 -5.39 -21.87 8.96
CA VAL A 436 -3.95 -22.13 8.84
C VAL A 436 -3.65 -22.60 7.41
N PRO A 437 -2.70 -21.97 6.71
CA PRO A 437 -2.29 -22.40 5.38
C PRO A 437 -1.70 -23.81 5.48
N THR A 438 -2.29 -24.75 4.77
CA THR A 438 -1.71 -26.09 4.60
C THR A 438 -0.51 -25.98 3.67
N LYS A 439 0.65 -26.52 4.08
CA LYS A 439 1.75 -26.69 3.13
C LYS A 439 1.23 -27.47 1.93
N PRO A 440 1.48 -27.00 0.69
CA PRO A 440 1.06 -27.73 -0.49
C PRO A 440 1.59 -29.16 -0.40
N SER A 441 0.70 -30.15 -0.48
CA SER A 441 1.08 -31.55 -0.62
C SER A 441 1.91 -31.68 -1.90
N SER A 442 2.85 -32.62 -1.94
CA SER A 442 3.87 -32.87 -2.96
C SER A 442 3.38 -32.95 -4.43
N VAL A 443 2.10 -32.80 -4.70
CA VAL A 443 1.52 -32.69 -6.06
C VAL A 443 1.92 -31.35 -6.74
N ALA A 444 2.29 -30.32 -5.97
CA ALA A 444 2.81 -29.09 -6.54
C ALA A 444 4.23 -29.21 -7.10
N THR A 445 4.97 -30.28 -6.77
CA THR A 445 6.28 -30.59 -7.35
C THR A 445 6.22 -31.13 -8.78
N SER A 446 5.04 -31.52 -9.27
CA SER A 446 4.87 -32.03 -10.64
C SER A 446 5.08 -30.96 -11.73
N TYR A 447 5.03 -29.66 -11.37
CA TYR A 447 5.35 -28.58 -12.31
C TYR A 447 6.86 -28.26 -12.38
N GLU A 448 7.63 -28.66 -11.36
CA GLU A 448 9.09 -28.56 -11.40
C GLU A 448 9.70 -29.60 -12.39
N ASP A 449 9.08 -30.75 -12.52
CA ASP A 449 9.53 -31.81 -13.44
C ASP A 449 9.38 -31.45 -14.93
N LEU A 450 8.46 -30.57 -15.30
CA LEU A 450 8.28 -30.15 -16.71
C LEU A 450 9.36 -29.17 -17.18
N SER A 451 9.86 -28.31 -16.28
CA SER A 451 10.97 -27.40 -16.61
C SER A 451 12.34 -28.11 -16.58
N THR A 452 12.44 -29.23 -15.88
CA THR A 452 13.67 -30.03 -15.79
C THR A 452 13.79 -31.04 -16.93
N ARG A 453 12.69 -31.41 -17.60
CA ARG A 453 12.72 -32.33 -18.74
C ARG A 453 13.23 -31.73 -20.06
N GLU A 454 13.22 -30.41 -20.20
CA GLU A 454 13.80 -29.74 -21.39
C GLU A 454 15.32 -29.49 -21.32
N THR A 455 15.98 -29.85 -20.21
CA THR A 455 17.43 -29.60 -20.04
C THR A 455 18.27 -30.89 -19.98
N VAL A 456 17.70 -32.06 -20.26
CA VAL A 456 18.44 -33.33 -20.22
C VAL A 456 18.68 -33.87 -21.66
N GLU A 457 19.36 -33.09 -22.48
CA GLU A 457 20.19 -33.56 -23.58
C GLU A 457 21.42 -32.68 -23.74
N MET A 458 22.35 -32.77 -22.79
CA MET A 458 23.74 -32.44 -23.07
C MET A 458 24.63 -33.63 -22.76
N ARG A 459 25.22 -34.11 -23.85
CA ARG A 459 26.17 -35.20 -23.93
C ARG A 459 27.20 -35.20 -22.80
N GLU A 460 27.39 -36.36 -22.20
CA GLU A 460 28.50 -36.62 -21.28
C GLU A 460 29.86 -36.42 -21.97
N VAL A 461 30.69 -35.58 -21.40
CA VAL A 461 32.11 -35.47 -21.73
C VAL A 461 32.85 -36.45 -20.81
N PRO A 462 33.79 -37.28 -21.34
CA PRO A 462 34.48 -38.32 -20.57
C PRO A 462 35.34 -37.72 -19.45
N LYS A 463 35.23 -38.30 -18.24
CA LYS A 463 36.06 -37.99 -17.09
C LYS A 463 37.49 -38.44 -17.33
N VAL A 464 38.44 -37.50 -17.29
CA VAL A 464 39.85 -37.77 -17.10
C VAL A 464 40.14 -37.94 -15.62
N PRO A 465 40.81 -39.02 -15.17
CA PRO A 465 41.12 -39.22 -13.74
C PRO A 465 42.24 -38.30 -13.31
N PHE A 466 42.02 -37.47 -12.28
CA PHE A 466 43.07 -36.75 -11.60
C PHE A 466 43.37 -37.43 -10.27
N SER A 467 44.67 -37.72 -10.13
CA SER A 467 45.29 -38.47 -9.02
C SER A 467 45.12 -37.77 -7.68
N SER A 468 44.83 -38.60 -6.68
CA SER A 468 44.81 -38.27 -5.27
C SER A 468 46.22 -38.05 -4.71
N SER A 469 46.46 -36.94 -4.04
CA SER A 469 47.37 -36.92 -2.87
C SER A 469 47.24 -35.60 -2.10
N ILE A 470 47.10 -35.73 -0.78
CA ILE A 470 47.42 -34.79 0.29
C ILE A 470 46.43 -33.63 0.51
N LEU A 471 45.63 -33.66 1.55
CA LEU A 471 45.86 -33.25 2.94
C LEU A 471 44.63 -33.52 3.83
N GLU A 472 44.94 -34.15 4.94
CA GLU A 472 44.08 -34.39 6.11
C GLU A 472 43.67 -33.13 6.85
N GLU A 473 42.55 -33.30 7.54
CA GLU A 473 42.15 -32.68 8.80
C GLU A 473 42.04 -31.16 8.92
N GLN A 474 40.76 -30.73 9.00
CA GLN A 474 40.28 -30.04 10.21
C GLN A 474 38.74 -30.05 10.25
N GLN A 475 38.23 -30.97 11.09
CA GLN A 475 36.86 -30.92 11.61
C GLN A 475 36.65 -29.63 12.38
N TRP A 476 35.75 -28.76 11.90
CA TRP A 476 35.16 -27.70 12.72
C TRP A 476 33.66 -27.77 12.67
N SER A 477 33.12 -28.20 13.79
CA SER A 477 31.72 -28.14 14.16
C SER A 477 31.24 -26.69 14.25
N SER A 478 30.54 -26.21 13.24
CA SER A 478 29.73 -24.99 13.36
C SER A 478 28.64 -24.89 12.29
N THR A 479 27.76 -25.91 12.22
CA THR A 479 26.62 -25.91 11.30
C THR A 479 25.48 -24.97 11.71
N THR A 480 25.55 -24.36 12.89
CA THR A 480 24.45 -23.51 13.41
C THR A 480 24.67 -22.01 13.20
N SER A 481 25.92 -21.54 13.11
CA SER A 481 26.23 -20.12 12.91
C SER A 481 26.17 -19.66 11.45
N VAL A 482 26.50 -20.56 10.51
CA VAL A 482 26.48 -20.25 9.07
C VAL A 482 25.04 -20.05 8.54
N ARG A 483 24.06 -20.76 9.09
CA ARG A 483 22.64 -20.56 8.73
C ARG A 483 22.08 -19.20 9.14
N ARG A 484 22.63 -18.56 10.16
CA ARG A 484 22.21 -17.21 10.62
C ARG A 484 22.82 -16.09 9.78
N LEU A 485 24.03 -16.25 9.30
CA LEU A 485 24.71 -15.25 8.47
C LEU A 485 24.22 -15.24 7.01
N VAL A 486 23.81 -16.39 6.47
CA VAL A 486 23.26 -16.51 5.12
C VAL A 486 21.84 -15.88 5.02
N ARG A 487 21.08 -15.79 6.11
CA ARG A 487 19.78 -15.11 6.14
C ARG A 487 19.86 -13.57 6.10
N GLN A 488 21.04 -12.99 6.30
CA GLN A 488 21.22 -11.53 6.31
C GLN A 488 21.72 -10.92 4.98
N SER A 489 22.04 -11.72 3.96
CA SER A 489 22.49 -11.19 2.66
C SER A 489 21.31 -11.06 1.69
N SER A 490 20.76 -9.86 1.60
CA SER A 490 19.53 -9.51 0.92
C SER A 490 19.55 -9.45 -0.62
N VAL A 491 20.62 -9.90 -1.27
CA VAL A 491 20.75 -9.80 -2.74
C VAL A 491 21.06 -11.17 -3.39
N MET A 492 21.39 -12.18 -2.61
CA MET A 492 21.76 -13.51 -3.12
C MET A 492 21.01 -14.58 -2.35
N ASP A 493 20.13 -15.31 -3.01
CA ASP A 493 19.63 -16.58 -2.50
C ASP A 493 20.55 -17.69 -3.03
N THR A 494 21.30 -18.29 -2.13
CA THR A 494 22.21 -19.40 -2.46
C THR A 494 21.55 -20.70 -2.06
N GLN A 495 21.08 -21.47 -3.01
CA GLN A 495 20.69 -22.86 -2.80
C GLN A 495 21.88 -23.78 -3.14
N ARG A 496 22.22 -24.64 -2.19
CA ARG A 496 23.22 -25.69 -2.37
C ARG A 496 22.52 -26.92 -2.93
N ASN A 497 22.92 -27.32 -4.11
CA ASN A 497 22.45 -28.57 -4.71
C ASN A 497 23.04 -29.80 -3.98
N SER A 498 22.42 -30.95 -4.12
CA SER A 498 22.85 -32.20 -3.51
C SER A 498 24.23 -32.69 -4.00
N ASP A 499 24.75 -32.09 -5.06
CA ASP A 499 26.08 -32.37 -5.65
C ASP A 499 27.19 -31.40 -5.15
N GLY A 500 26.88 -30.52 -4.18
CA GLY A 500 27.84 -29.58 -3.60
C GLY A 500 28.02 -28.27 -4.38
N THR A 501 27.38 -28.11 -5.53
CA THR A 501 27.43 -26.88 -6.32
C THR A 501 26.48 -25.81 -5.76
N MET A 502 26.90 -24.53 -5.75
CA MET A 502 26.05 -23.39 -5.33
C MET A 502 25.37 -22.76 -6.53
N LYS A 503 24.05 -22.77 -6.55
CA LYS A 503 23.25 -22.00 -7.52
C LYS A 503 22.92 -20.64 -6.90
N MET A 504 23.49 -19.59 -7.46
CA MET A 504 23.17 -18.22 -7.06
C MET A 504 22.01 -17.70 -7.92
N THR A 505 20.89 -17.37 -7.29
CA THR A 505 19.75 -16.75 -7.97
C THR A 505 19.71 -15.29 -7.58
N TYR A 506 19.93 -14.40 -8.53
CA TYR A 506 19.79 -12.98 -8.36
C TYR A 506 18.34 -12.59 -8.64
N TRP A 507 17.66 -12.00 -7.67
CA TRP A 507 16.33 -11.43 -7.85
C TRP A 507 16.47 -9.93 -8.08
N PHE A 508 16.11 -9.49 -9.26
CA PHE A 508 15.90 -8.08 -9.59
C PHE A 508 14.41 -7.75 -9.63
#